data_11bfe337107a44bb70e3369505f2de81
#
_entry.id   11bfe337107a44bb70e3369505f2de81
#
_cell.length_a   1.000
_cell.length_b   1.000
_cell.length_c   1.000
_cell.angle_alpha   90.00
_cell.angle_beta   90.00
_cell.angle_gamma   90.00
#
_symmetry.space_group_name_H-M   'P 1'
#
loop_
_entity.id
_entity.type
_entity.pdbx_description
1 polymer ?
#
loop_
_entity_poly.entity_id
_entity_poly.type
_entity_poly.pdbx_seq_one_letter_code
_entity_poly.pdbx_strand_id
1 'polypeptide(L)'
;MRSLVALLFILFAGPLSAADANFHLYLLIGQSNMAGRGKVTLEDKVAVPRVLMLNKANEWVSAVDPISFDKKIAGVSLGRTFGIEMAQANEDVKIGLIPCAVGGTPIRRWQQNGDLYQAALKRAKLAQQVGVIKGILWHQGESDSGNEDTAKIYEQQLHAMIAAWRKDLGNEKISVVVGELGQFFKRAKHKS
;
A
#
# COMPACT_ATOMS: atom_id res chain seq x y z
N MET A 1 41.90 -47.74 7.60
CA MET A 1 41.99 -46.28 7.54
C MET A 1 40.84 -45.79 6.65
N ARG A 2 39.83 -45.17 7.22
CA ARG A 2 38.69 -44.59 6.48
C ARG A 2 38.90 -43.09 6.37
N SER A 3 39.19 -42.60 5.16
CA SER A 3 39.34 -41.16 4.89
C SER A 3 37.99 -40.49 4.90
N LEU A 4 37.79 -39.54 5.81
CA LEU A 4 36.62 -38.67 5.89
C LEU A 4 36.83 -37.50 4.90
N VAL A 5 36.10 -37.48 3.80
CA VAL A 5 36.09 -36.33 2.88
C VAL A 5 35.08 -35.33 3.42
N ALA A 6 35.56 -34.23 3.99
CA ALA A 6 34.73 -33.10 4.41
C ALA A 6 34.36 -32.28 3.17
N LEU A 7 33.07 -32.28 2.82
CA LEU A 7 32.51 -31.46 1.74
C LEU A 7 32.30 -30.03 2.29
N LEU A 8 33.15 -29.10 1.87
CA LEU A 8 33.03 -27.68 2.23
C LEU A 8 31.96 -27.04 1.35
N PHE A 9 30.76 -26.78 1.90
CA PHE A 9 29.73 -25.98 1.24
C PHE A 9 30.10 -24.49 1.33
N ILE A 10 30.62 -23.93 0.24
CA ILE A 10 30.80 -22.48 0.10
C ILE A 10 29.45 -21.89 -0.27
N LEU A 11 28.77 -21.29 0.71
CA LEU A 11 27.59 -20.44 0.47
C LEU A 11 28.05 -19.16 -0.25
N PHE A 12 27.84 -19.09 -1.53
CA PHE A 12 27.95 -17.83 -2.29
C PHE A 12 26.78 -16.92 -1.89
N ALA A 13 26.97 -16.09 -0.88
CA ALA A 13 26.11 -14.92 -0.66
C ALA A 13 26.47 -13.90 -1.76
N GLY A 14 25.69 -13.87 -2.83
CA GLY A 14 25.78 -12.79 -3.83
C GLY A 14 25.54 -11.44 -3.14
N PRO A 15 26.10 -10.33 -3.66
CA PRO A 15 25.91 -9.01 -3.06
C PRO A 15 24.42 -8.70 -3.01
N LEU A 16 23.90 -8.43 -1.81
CA LEU A 16 22.56 -7.87 -1.63
C LEU A 16 22.58 -6.49 -2.30
N SER A 17 21.96 -6.37 -3.47
CA SER A 17 21.84 -5.06 -4.13
C SER A 17 21.11 -4.11 -3.19
N ALA A 18 21.71 -2.95 -2.89
CA ALA A 18 21.05 -1.92 -2.11
C ALA A 18 19.76 -1.48 -2.82
N ALA A 19 18.71 -1.16 -2.05
CA ALA A 19 17.47 -0.64 -2.61
C ALA A 19 17.73 0.63 -3.43
N ASP A 20 17.10 0.75 -4.59
CA ASP A 20 17.22 1.92 -5.48
C ASP A 20 16.59 3.14 -4.78
N ALA A 21 17.41 4.13 -4.44
CA ALA A 21 16.97 5.35 -3.76
C ALA A 21 16.00 6.18 -4.62
N ASN A 22 16.04 6.03 -5.94
CA ASN A 22 15.16 6.69 -6.90
C ASN A 22 13.92 5.87 -7.25
N PHE A 23 13.72 4.71 -6.63
CA PHE A 23 12.47 3.97 -6.72
C PHE A 23 11.60 4.30 -5.49
N HIS A 24 10.74 5.28 -5.61
CA HIS A 24 9.88 5.79 -4.56
C HIS A 24 8.61 4.93 -4.44
N LEU A 25 8.41 4.32 -3.30
CA LEU A 25 7.32 3.40 -3.04
C LEU A 25 6.22 4.05 -2.21
N TYR A 26 4.97 3.79 -2.57
CA TYR A 26 3.79 4.29 -1.88
C TYR A 26 2.83 3.15 -1.54
N LEU A 27 2.51 3.01 -0.25
CA LEU A 27 1.59 2.00 0.25
C LEU A 27 0.16 2.53 0.16
N LEU A 28 -0.72 1.80 -0.52
CA LEU A 28 -2.13 2.16 -0.71
C LEU A 28 -3.00 1.25 0.15
N ILE A 29 -3.47 1.76 1.29
CA ILE A 29 -4.25 1.01 2.28
C ILE A 29 -5.58 1.69 2.58
N GLY A 30 -6.55 0.91 3.04
CA GLY A 30 -7.90 1.39 3.31
C GLY A 30 -8.97 0.48 2.73
N GLN A 31 -10.12 1.05 2.35
CA GLN A 31 -11.22 0.24 1.85
C GLN A 31 -11.61 0.53 0.39
N SER A 32 -12.89 0.46 0.04
CA SER A 32 -13.36 0.47 -1.35
C SER A 32 -12.99 1.72 -2.14
N ASN A 33 -12.96 2.90 -1.53
CA ASN A 33 -12.58 4.13 -2.21
C ASN A 33 -11.08 4.21 -2.48
N MET A 34 -10.25 3.57 -1.66
CA MET A 34 -8.83 3.38 -1.97
C MET A 34 -8.64 2.30 -3.04
N ALA A 35 -9.33 1.16 -2.93
CA ALA A 35 -9.22 0.07 -3.91
C ALA A 35 -9.75 0.44 -5.30
N GLY A 36 -10.64 1.44 -5.38
CA GLY A 36 -11.25 1.89 -6.63
C GLY A 36 -12.50 1.11 -7.02
N ARG A 37 -13.50 1.86 -7.50
CA ARG A 37 -14.77 1.33 -8.02
C ARG A 37 -15.24 2.10 -9.25
N GLY A 38 -14.37 2.96 -9.79
CA GLY A 38 -14.66 3.69 -11.02
C GLY A 38 -14.68 2.75 -12.24
N LYS A 39 -15.47 3.13 -13.25
CA LYS A 39 -15.50 2.37 -14.51
C LYS A 39 -14.17 2.50 -15.24
N VAL A 40 -13.54 1.37 -15.55
CA VAL A 40 -12.27 1.34 -16.30
C VAL A 40 -12.55 1.56 -17.78
N THR A 41 -11.85 2.50 -18.40
CA THR A 41 -11.86 2.78 -19.84
C THR A 41 -10.60 2.23 -20.52
N LEU A 42 -10.46 2.43 -21.82
CA LEU A 42 -9.24 2.06 -22.55
C LEU A 42 -8.05 2.94 -22.14
N GLU A 43 -8.28 4.19 -21.83
CA GLU A 43 -7.25 5.15 -21.39
C GLU A 43 -6.64 4.76 -20.04
N ASP A 44 -7.46 4.20 -19.14
CA ASP A 44 -7.00 3.72 -17.84
C ASP A 44 -6.05 2.50 -17.93
N LYS A 45 -6.02 1.85 -19.09
CA LYS A 45 -5.16 0.70 -19.38
C LYS A 45 -3.87 1.08 -20.11
N VAL A 46 -3.68 2.35 -20.42
CA VAL A 46 -2.45 2.82 -21.05
C VAL A 46 -1.37 2.99 -19.98
N ALA A 47 -0.25 2.29 -20.15
CA ALA A 47 0.89 2.40 -19.25
C ALA A 47 1.53 3.79 -19.33
N VAL A 48 1.86 4.36 -18.18
CA VAL A 48 2.61 5.61 -18.09
C VAL A 48 4.06 5.27 -17.68
N PRO A 49 5.07 5.79 -18.38
CA PRO A 49 6.48 5.53 -18.05
C PRO A 49 6.79 5.83 -16.58
N ARG A 50 7.66 5.03 -15.97
CA ARG A 50 8.14 5.18 -14.60
C ARG A 50 7.08 4.97 -13.50
N VAL A 51 5.83 4.62 -13.82
CA VAL A 51 4.78 4.30 -12.84
C VAL A 51 4.51 2.80 -12.84
N LEU A 52 4.90 2.14 -11.76
CA LEU A 52 4.79 0.70 -11.57
C LEU A 52 3.83 0.37 -10.43
N MET A 53 3.30 -0.83 -10.43
CA MET A 53 2.54 -1.38 -9.31
C MET A 53 3.04 -2.79 -8.95
N LEU A 54 2.98 -3.11 -7.67
CA LEU A 54 3.20 -4.47 -7.19
C LEU A 54 1.91 -5.27 -7.39
N ASN A 55 1.90 -6.21 -8.33
CA ASN A 55 0.72 -6.99 -8.66
C ASN A 55 0.39 -8.04 -7.57
N LYS A 56 -0.65 -8.84 -7.78
CA LYS A 56 -1.07 -9.89 -6.83
C LYS A 56 -0.01 -10.98 -6.64
N ALA A 57 0.82 -11.24 -7.65
CA ALA A 57 1.93 -12.20 -7.59
C ALA A 57 3.19 -11.63 -6.93
N ASN A 58 3.14 -10.36 -6.47
CA ASN A 58 4.29 -9.59 -5.95
C ASN A 58 5.38 -9.34 -7.00
N GLU A 59 4.98 -9.09 -8.23
CA GLU A 59 5.84 -8.68 -9.32
C GLU A 59 5.60 -7.21 -9.64
N TRP A 60 6.66 -6.47 -10.00
CA TRP A 60 6.55 -5.10 -10.47
C TRP A 60 6.14 -5.07 -11.95
N VAL A 61 4.97 -4.50 -12.22
CA VAL A 61 4.41 -4.35 -13.57
C VAL A 61 4.01 -2.89 -13.80
N SER A 62 3.79 -2.49 -15.04
CA SER A 62 3.24 -1.16 -15.35
C SER A 62 1.91 -0.94 -14.63
N ALA A 63 1.75 0.21 -13.99
CA ALA A 63 0.53 0.55 -13.28
C ALA A 63 -0.59 0.92 -14.27
N VAL A 64 -1.56 0.03 -14.40
CA VAL A 64 -2.80 0.24 -15.17
C VAL A 64 -4.00 -0.15 -14.33
N ASP A 65 -5.13 0.54 -14.50
CA ASP A 65 -6.33 0.22 -13.74
C ASP A 65 -7.03 -1.07 -14.25
N PRO A 66 -7.61 -1.86 -13.34
CA PRO A 66 -7.59 -1.67 -11.90
C PRO A 66 -6.25 -2.04 -11.27
N ILE A 67 -5.65 -1.12 -10.49
CA ILE A 67 -4.41 -1.43 -9.75
C ILE A 67 -4.66 -2.33 -8.54
N SER A 68 -5.87 -2.35 -8.01
CA SER A 68 -6.29 -3.18 -6.88
C SER A 68 -6.91 -4.49 -7.35
N PHE A 69 -6.79 -5.51 -6.53
CA PHE A 69 -7.25 -6.88 -6.80
C PHE A 69 -8.02 -7.48 -5.62
N ASP A 70 -8.60 -6.63 -4.79
CA ASP A 70 -9.37 -7.05 -3.60
C ASP A 70 -10.66 -7.79 -3.96
N LYS A 71 -11.35 -7.34 -5.00
CA LYS A 71 -12.62 -7.90 -5.48
C LYS A 71 -12.71 -7.80 -7.01
N LYS A 72 -13.55 -8.61 -7.61
CA LYS A 72 -13.82 -8.59 -9.07
C LYS A 72 -14.37 -7.25 -9.58
N ILE A 73 -14.98 -6.45 -8.69
CA ILE A 73 -15.51 -5.11 -8.99
C ILE A 73 -14.46 -3.99 -8.77
N ALA A 74 -13.17 -4.32 -8.56
CA ALA A 74 -12.13 -3.31 -8.53
C ALA A 74 -12.09 -2.55 -9.87
N GLY A 75 -11.90 -1.24 -9.79
CA GLY A 75 -11.91 -0.35 -10.94
C GLY A 75 -10.94 0.80 -10.76
N VAL A 76 -11.18 1.92 -11.46
CA VAL A 76 -10.36 3.12 -11.34
C VAL A 76 -10.31 3.59 -9.89
N SER A 77 -9.12 3.90 -9.43
CA SER A 77 -8.83 4.38 -8.08
C SER A 77 -7.94 5.64 -8.12
N LEU A 78 -7.88 6.32 -6.97
CA LEU A 78 -6.99 7.48 -6.81
C LEU A 78 -5.49 7.12 -6.91
N GLY A 79 -5.13 5.86 -6.67
CA GLY A 79 -3.74 5.46 -6.55
C GLY A 79 -2.94 5.59 -7.85
N ARG A 80 -3.52 5.23 -9.01
CA ARG A 80 -2.83 5.37 -10.30
C ARG A 80 -2.59 6.84 -10.65
N THR A 81 -3.61 7.69 -10.53
CA THR A 81 -3.48 9.14 -10.78
C THR A 81 -2.44 9.75 -9.86
N PHE A 82 -2.46 9.44 -8.56
CA PHE A 82 -1.41 9.85 -7.63
C PHE A 82 -0.01 9.46 -8.12
N GLY A 83 0.17 8.21 -8.57
CA GLY A 83 1.46 7.74 -9.08
C GLY A 83 1.92 8.51 -10.32
N ILE A 84 1.02 8.85 -11.22
CA ILE A 84 1.30 9.64 -12.43
C ILE A 84 1.75 11.06 -12.05
N GLU A 85 1.00 11.75 -11.19
CA GLU A 85 1.33 13.09 -10.71
C GLU A 85 2.69 13.13 -10.00
N MET A 86 2.98 12.13 -9.17
CA MET A 86 4.28 12.03 -8.49
C MET A 86 5.44 11.79 -9.45
N ALA A 87 5.23 11.03 -10.54
CA ALA A 87 6.23 10.80 -11.55
C ALA A 87 6.47 12.03 -12.44
N GLN A 88 5.43 12.85 -12.66
CA GLN A 88 5.54 14.12 -13.39
C GLN A 88 6.23 15.19 -12.55
N ALA A 89 5.98 15.22 -11.25
CA ALA A 89 6.58 16.19 -10.33
C ALA A 89 8.09 15.96 -10.12
N ASN A 90 8.61 14.76 -10.44
CA ASN A 90 10.03 14.45 -10.35
C ASN A 90 10.45 13.46 -11.44
N GLU A 91 11.18 13.96 -12.43
CA GLU A 91 11.56 13.18 -13.62
C GLU A 91 12.63 12.11 -13.36
N ASP A 92 13.40 12.25 -12.28
CA ASP A 92 14.50 11.35 -11.93
C ASP A 92 14.07 10.11 -11.15
N VAL A 93 12.78 10.01 -10.75
CA VAL A 93 12.31 8.90 -9.92
C VAL A 93 11.37 7.96 -10.66
N LYS A 94 11.38 6.70 -10.27
CA LYS A 94 10.35 5.71 -10.53
C LYS A 94 9.37 5.68 -9.38
N ILE A 95 8.10 5.48 -9.67
CA ILE A 95 7.03 5.37 -8.67
C ILE A 95 6.54 3.93 -8.62
N GLY A 96 6.55 3.35 -7.43
CA GLY A 96 6.02 2.02 -7.15
C GLY A 96 4.80 2.10 -6.25
N LEU A 97 3.66 1.66 -6.75
CA LEU A 97 2.41 1.58 -6.00
C LEU A 97 2.27 0.18 -5.38
N ILE A 98 1.94 0.11 -4.10
CA ILE A 98 1.75 -1.14 -3.36
C ILE A 98 0.27 -1.23 -2.95
N PRO A 99 -0.61 -1.73 -3.84
CA PRO A 99 -2.05 -1.80 -3.55
C PRO A 99 -2.33 -2.91 -2.54
N CYS A 100 -2.91 -2.52 -1.39
CA CYS A 100 -3.29 -3.42 -0.31
C CYS A 100 -4.72 -3.19 0.20
N ALA A 101 -5.42 -2.19 -0.32
CA ALA A 101 -6.77 -1.84 0.12
C ALA A 101 -7.77 -2.99 -0.07
N VAL A 102 -8.71 -3.14 0.88
CA VAL A 102 -9.77 -4.17 0.85
C VAL A 102 -11.13 -3.55 1.15
N GLY A 103 -12.04 -3.62 0.19
CA GLY A 103 -13.35 -2.99 0.29
C GLY A 103 -14.25 -3.53 1.40
N GLY A 104 -14.87 -2.61 2.17
CA GLY A 104 -15.82 -2.93 3.24
C GLY A 104 -15.15 -3.35 4.55
N THR A 105 -13.95 -2.87 4.84
CA THR A 105 -13.18 -3.28 6.02
C THR A 105 -13.12 -2.18 7.07
N PRO A 106 -13.37 -2.49 8.36
CA PRO A 106 -13.22 -1.54 9.46
C PRO A 106 -11.77 -1.35 9.86
N ILE A 107 -11.47 -0.20 10.49
CA ILE A 107 -10.11 0.18 10.91
C ILE A 107 -9.46 -0.83 11.87
N ARG A 108 -10.24 -1.59 12.66
CA ARG A 108 -9.71 -2.63 13.57
C ARG A 108 -8.90 -3.70 12.86
N ARG A 109 -9.19 -4.03 11.59
CA ARG A 109 -8.41 -4.98 10.77
C ARG A 109 -7.09 -4.40 10.29
N TRP A 110 -6.93 -3.08 10.39
CA TRP A 110 -5.73 -2.34 10.01
C TRP A 110 -4.86 -1.96 11.22
N GLN A 111 -5.26 -2.32 12.45
CA GLN A 111 -4.39 -2.19 13.61
C GLN A 111 -3.21 -3.16 13.52
N GLN A 112 -2.11 -2.91 14.24
CA GLN A 112 -0.85 -3.67 14.13
C GLN A 112 -1.04 -5.20 14.18
N ASN A 113 -1.98 -5.71 14.98
CA ASN A 113 -2.30 -7.14 15.10
C ASN A 113 -3.40 -7.59 14.12
N GLY A 114 -3.90 -6.71 13.27
CA GLY A 114 -4.96 -7.02 12.31
C GLY A 114 -4.42 -7.78 11.09
N ASP A 115 -5.24 -8.62 10.53
CA ASP A 115 -4.89 -9.47 9.39
C ASP A 115 -4.51 -8.65 8.14
N LEU A 116 -5.21 -7.54 7.87
CA LEU A 116 -4.92 -6.67 6.72
C LEU A 116 -3.63 -5.87 6.91
N TYR A 117 -3.39 -5.41 8.15
CA TYR A 117 -2.12 -4.76 8.48
C TYR A 117 -0.95 -5.70 8.22
N GLN A 118 -1.00 -6.92 8.74
CA GLN A 118 0.07 -7.90 8.59
C GLN A 118 0.30 -8.31 7.13
N ALA A 119 -0.78 -8.49 6.37
CA ALA A 119 -0.68 -8.78 4.94
C ALA A 119 -0.04 -7.63 4.16
N ALA A 120 -0.43 -6.39 4.44
CA ALA A 120 0.13 -5.20 3.81
C ALA A 120 1.59 -4.97 4.24
N LEU A 121 1.93 -5.19 5.51
CA LEU A 121 3.31 -5.09 6.01
C LEU A 121 4.24 -6.07 5.29
N LYS A 122 3.80 -7.31 5.09
CA LYS A 122 4.58 -8.30 4.33
C LYS A 122 4.89 -7.81 2.91
N ARG A 123 3.91 -7.22 2.22
CA ARG A 123 4.10 -6.66 0.86
C ARG A 123 5.01 -5.43 0.88
N ALA A 124 4.83 -4.54 1.86
CA ALA A 124 5.67 -3.36 2.02
C ALA A 124 7.15 -3.73 2.29
N LYS A 125 7.39 -4.70 3.17
CA LYS A 125 8.75 -5.22 3.45
C LYS A 125 9.40 -5.86 2.23
N LEU A 126 8.63 -6.59 1.42
CA LEU A 126 9.12 -7.13 0.15
C LEU A 126 9.52 -6.00 -0.81
N ALA A 127 8.68 -4.98 -0.94
CA ALA A 127 8.93 -3.84 -1.79
C ALA A 127 10.17 -3.03 -1.35
N GLN A 128 10.40 -2.89 -0.04
CA GLN A 128 11.58 -2.22 0.52
C GLN A 128 12.92 -2.86 0.11
N GLN A 129 12.92 -4.09 -0.37
CA GLN A 129 14.15 -4.74 -0.86
C GLN A 129 14.67 -4.09 -2.16
N VAL A 130 13.80 -3.42 -2.92
CA VAL A 130 14.16 -2.83 -4.22
C VAL A 130 13.96 -1.32 -4.30
N GLY A 131 13.30 -0.68 -3.33
CA GLY A 131 13.02 0.75 -3.33
C GLY A 131 12.78 1.31 -1.93
N VAL A 132 12.46 2.59 -1.84
CA VAL A 132 12.29 3.33 -0.58
C VAL A 132 10.84 3.75 -0.38
N ILE A 133 10.18 3.33 0.71
CA ILE A 133 8.83 3.78 1.04
C ILE A 133 8.88 5.26 1.44
N LYS A 134 8.23 6.09 0.64
CA LYS A 134 8.13 7.55 0.80
C LYS A 134 6.81 7.99 1.42
N GLY A 135 5.75 7.19 1.27
CA GLY A 135 4.46 7.58 1.80
C GLY A 135 3.45 6.44 1.90
N ILE A 136 2.41 6.72 2.66
CA ILE A 136 1.23 5.87 2.85
C ILE A 136 0.00 6.69 2.48
N LEU A 137 -0.86 6.16 1.64
CA LEU A 137 -2.17 6.71 1.35
C LEU A 137 -3.22 5.87 2.07
N TRP A 138 -4.01 6.51 2.90
CA TRP A 138 -5.09 5.91 3.65
C TRP A 138 -6.44 6.51 3.24
N HIS A 139 -7.36 5.67 2.79
CA HIS A 139 -8.74 6.09 2.55
C HIS A 139 -9.70 5.02 3.07
N GLN A 140 -10.29 5.30 4.24
CA GLN A 140 -11.20 4.40 4.96
C GLN A 140 -11.98 5.23 6.00
N GLY A 141 -13.04 4.69 6.56
CA GLY A 141 -13.88 5.31 7.59
C GLY A 141 -15.34 4.94 7.41
N GLU A 142 -15.77 4.60 6.18
CA GLU A 142 -17.17 4.32 5.87
C GLU A 142 -17.70 3.12 6.64
N SER A 143 -16.87 2.12 6.93
CA SER A 143 -17.27 0.94 7.70
C SER A 143 -17.41 1.22 9.20
N ASP A 144 -16.78 2.28 9.70
CA ASP A 144 -16.76 2.63 11.12
C ASP A 144 -17.70 3.78 11.45
N SER A 145 -18.01 4.66 10.48
CA SER A 145 -18.85 5.85 10.65
C SER A 145 -20.35 5.55 10.87
N GLY A 146 -20.79 4.32 10.65
CA GLY A 146 -22.18 3.89 10.85
C GLY A 146 -22.55 3.57 12.31
N ASN A 147 -21.57 3.46 13.20
CA ASN A 147 -21.74 3.13 14.61
C ASN A 147 -20.99 4.15 15.48
N GLU A 148 -21.66 4.67 16.50
CA GLU A 148 -21.14 5.72 17.38
C GLU A 148 -19.90 5.28 18.16
N ASP A 149 -19.88 4.06 18.66
CA ASP A 149 -18.75 3.54 19.46
C ASP A 149 -17.49 3.40 18.62
N THR A 150 -17.63 2.92 17.36
CA THR A 150 -16.48 2.80 16.44
C THR A 150 -16.01 4.17 15.95
N ALA A 151 -16.93 5.11 15.73
CA ALA A 151 -16.58 6.48 15.33
C ALA A 151 -15.82 7.22 16.43
N LYS A 152 -16.24 7.11 17.70
CA LYS A 152 -15.58 7.77 18.84
C LYS A 152 -14.11 7.39 19.04
N ILE A 153 -13.76 6.14 18.73
CA ILE A 153 -12.39 5.64 18.91
C ILE A 153 -11.55 5.67 17.62
N TYR A 154 -12.14 6.11 16.51
CA TYR A 154 -11.51 6.04 15.19
C TYR A 154 -10.21 6.85 15.12
N GLU A 155 -10.21 8.09 15.60
CA GLU A 155 -9.03 8.96 15.61
C GLU A 155 -7.89 8.32 16.39
N GLN A 156 -8.15 7.80 17.59
CA GLN A 156 -7.16 7.11 18.41
C GLN A 156 -6.58 5.89 17.68
N GLN A 157 -7.44 5.09 17.03
CA GLN A 157 -7.01 3.92 16.26
C GLN A 157 -6.20 4.30 15.03
N LEU A 158 -6.56 5.39 14.35
CA LEU A 158 -5.82 5.90 13.20
C LEU A 158 -4.40 6.34 13.61
N HIS A 159 -4.28 7.11 14.69
CA HIS A 159 -2.98 7.52 15.21
C HIS A 159 -2.11 6.33 15.64
N ALA A 160 -2.69 5.35 16.34
CA ALA A 160 -1.99 4.13 16.74
C ALA A 160 -1.49 3.33 15.52
N MET A 161 -2.32 3.20 14.51
CA MET A 161 -1.97 2.55 13.24
C MET A 161 -0.82 3.26 12.53
N ILE A 162 -0.88 4.59 12.41
CA ILE A 162 0.19 5.39 11.78
C ILE A 162 1.52 5.23 12.53
N ALA A 163 1.51 5.28 13.85
CA ALA A 163 2.69 5.07 14.67
C ALA A 163 3.29 3.66 14.46
N ALA A 164 2.44 2.63 14.41
CA ALA A 164 2.85 1.28 14.13
C ALA A 164 3.49 1.14 12.74
N TRP A 165 2.91 1.73 11.70
CA TRP A 165 3.47 1.74 10.35
C TRP A 165 4.86 2.37 10.30
N ARG A 166 5.04 3.53 10.92
CA ARG A 166 6.34 4.22 10.99
C ARG A 166 7.40 3.36 11.65
N LYS A 167 7.06 2.76 12.80
CA LYS A 167 7.93 1.84 13.53
C LYS A 167 8.29 0.61 12.69
N ASP A 168 7.28 -0.10 12.18
CA ASP A 168 7.48 -1.38 11.51
C ASP A 168 8.19 -1.24 10.15
N LEU A 169 8.04 -0.09 9.48
CA LEU A 169 8.76 0.24 8.25
C LEU A 169 10.14 0.87 8.49
N GLY A 170 10.49 1.14 9.75
CA GLY A 170 11.80 1.66 10.14
C GLY A 170 12.03 3.12 9.72
N ASN A 171 10.97 3.93 9.60
CA ASN A 171 11.08 5.35 9.26
C ASN A 171 9.99 6.18 9.97
N GLU A 172 10.36 6.84 11.04
CA GLU A 172 9.49 7.70 11.85
C GLU A 172 8.88 8.89 11.08
N LYS A 173 9.49 9.26 9.94
CA LYS A 173 9.10 10.43 9.15
C LYS A 173 8.31 10.08 7.89
N ILE A 174 7.82 8.82 7.74
CA ILE A 174 6.98 8.48 6.59
C ILE A 174 5.75 9.38 6.56
N SER A 175 5.56 10.06 5.42
CA SER A 175 4.37 10.88 5.18
C SER A 175 3.13 9.99 5.07
N VAL A 176 2.03 10.41 5.70
CA VAL A 176 0.74 9.71 5.60
C VAL A 176 -0.29 10.71 5.09
N VAL A 177 -0.93 10.39 3.98
CA VAL A 177 -2.06 11.16 3.43
C VAL A 177 -3.34 10.41 3.77
N VAL A 178 -4.23 11.09 4.49
CA VAL A 178 -5.52 10.55 4.91
C VAL A 178 -6.61 11.17 4.05
N GLY A 179 -7.38 10.34 3.34
CA GLY A 179 -8.55 10.78 2.60
C GLY A 179 -9.74 10.98 3.52
N GLU A 180 -10.32 12.18 3.52
CA GLU A 180 -11.52 12.52 4.28
C GLU A 180 -12.77 11.92 3.62
N LEU A 181 -13.74 11.51 4.44
CA LEU A 181 -15.04 11.07 3.92
C LEU A 181 -15.84 12.27 3.38
N GLY A 182 -16.32 12.14 2.15
CA GLY A 182 -17.13 13.19 1.54
C GLY A 182 -18.39 13.50 2.38
N GLN A 183 -18.73 14.78 2.50
CA GLN A 183 -19.92 15.22 3.27
C GLN A 183 -21.24 14.68 2.71
N PHE A 184 -21.27 14.32 1.42
CA PHE A 184 -22.40 13.69 0.75
C PHE A 184 -22.57 12.19 1.07
N PHE A 185 -21.66 11.59 1.83
CA PHE A 185 -21.73 10.17 2.20
C PHE A 185 -22.88 9.93 3.18
N LYS A 186 -24.05 9.57 2.63
CA LYS A 186 -25.32 9.43 3.37
C LYS A 186 -25.33 8.33 4.44
N ARG A 187 -24.42 7.36 4.36
CA ARG A 187 -24.33 6.25 5.34
C ARG A 187 -23.52 6.62 6.58
N ALA A 188 -22.72 7.67 6.53
CA ALA A 188 -22.01 8.17 7.69
C ALA A 188 -22.99 8.86 8.63
N LYS A 189 -23.37 8.19 9.70
CA LYS A 189 -24.19 8.75 10.79
C LYS A 189 -23.31 9.52 11.78
N HIS A 190 -22.09 9.08 11.97
CA HIS A 190 -21.10 9.62 12.88
C HIS A 190 -19.80 9.87 12.11
N LYS A 191 -19.41 11.12 12.01
CA LYS A 191 -18.13 11.54 11.40
C LYS A 191 -17.25 12.03 12.54
N SER A 192 -16.10 11.44 12.70
CA SER A 192 -15.05 11.91 13.59
C SER A 192 -14.20 12.95 12.86
#